data_334ee86dbae21b323b4174aee5ea36e0
#
_entry.id   334ee86dbae21b323b4174aee5ea36e0
#
_cell.length_a   1.000
_cell.length_b   1.000
_cell.length_c   1.000
_cell.angle_alpha   90.00
_cell.angle_beta   90.00
_cell.angle_gamma   90.00
#
_symmetry.space_group_name_H-M   'P 1'
#
loop_
_entity.id
_entity.type
_entity.pdbx_description
1 polymer ?
#
loop_
_entity_poly.entity_id
_entity_poly.type
_entity_poly.pdbx_seq_one_letter_code
_entity_poly.pdbx_strand_id
1 'polypeptide(L)'
;MTEQELRKMIAAGENTRQEFKSWVKCGNYKQRKELAVKSTVALANAVGGVFLFGVEDDGTITGCSESDPQALMEAIYDMTRPSLFTEIEAVETSDGVVLVVSVDKVGSPVATTSGIYYKRLGKVTKPFYPANDVYSPADNLDFSSKIVEGASEGDIDLLEVYRLKEKLRIRDSASALPALADTTFLDNLKLIRLEKDEVRVTVAGLLFVGKTTSISRLLPQAEVIYLHYSDEAQTEYDNRMDMQEPLISILDKLTERIRTYNHLTNVQVGLYRLEVYDFSEAVFQEALLNALAHRSYEETAPIYVKHYPTKIVIENPGGFPEDINESNIITHQSIPRNKLIAMTLQHLKYVQRSGQGVDIMYQSMLTEGKPYPEYTSTPNSVRLTLRSTMENQNFVHFIAEMQDKRSKMFTLSELMILHYLREHQKITLKQAAKTIQESDNNAHKVLNSLRDEGLLELNGKTYMLTLKVYETVKTDVAYVQDKTVNQIQAKGRIVEYLQLKPWITNQKAQELCGFNKNQTYYILRQMCKDGILQPVGKCRGTKYKINK
;
A
#
# COMPACT_ATOMS: atom_id res chain seq x y z
N MET A 1 -41.28 28.59 10.10
CA MET A 1 -41.85 27.66 11.13
C MET A 1 -42.68 28.48 12.11
N THR A 2 -43.85 28.01 12.54
CA THR A 2 -44.69 28.67 13.57
C THR A 2 -44.29 28.23 14.98
N GLU A 3 -44.60 29.04 16.01
CA GLU A 3 -44.35 28.67 17.40
C GLU A 3 -45.04 27.33 17.79
N GLN A 4 -46.22 27.08 17.26
CA GLN A 4 -46.95 25.84 17.51
C GLN A 4 -46.27 24.58 16.94
N GLU A 5 -45.66 24.71 15.77
CA GLU A 5 -44.87 23.65 15.17
C GLU A 5 -43.58 23.41 15.95
N LEU A 6 -42.87 24.47 16.37
CA LEU A 6 -41.70 24.38 17.21
C LEU A 6 -42.00 23.67 18.54
N ARG A 7 -43.08 24.02 19.22
CA ARG A 7 -43.49 23.37 20.48
C ARG A 7 -43.82 21.88 20.31
N LYS A 8 -44.39 21.49 19.16
CA LYS A 8 -44.60 20.06 18.83
C LYS A 8 -43.25 19.33 18.64
N MET A 9 -42.28 19.96 17.99
CA MET A 9 -40.93 19.39 17.85
C MET A 9 -40.27 19.25 19.23
N ILE A 10 -40.32 20.26 20.08
CA ILE A 10 -39.75 20.21 21.44
C ILE A 10 -40.41 19.07 22.25
N ALA A 11 -41.74 18.92 22.16
CA ALA A 11 -42.46 17.85 22.85
C ALA A 11 -42.07 16.44 22.39
N ALA A 12 -41.60 16.24 21.14
CA ALA A 12 -41.10 14.99 20.65
C ALA A 12 -39.72 14.60 21.24
N GLY A 13 -39.04 15.55 21.88
CA GLY A 13 -37.76 15.34 22.56
C GLY A 13 -36.56 15.12 21.63
N GLU A 14 -35.38 15.00 22.21
CA GLU A 14 -34.13 14.70 21.50
C GLU A 14 -34.10 13.29 20.93
N ASN A 15 -33.58 13.16 19.72
CA ASN A 15 -33.39 11.89 19.02
C ASN A 15 -32.23 11.98 18.01
N THR A 16 -32.09 11.01 17.13
CA THR A 16 -31.01 10.97 16.10
C THR A 16 -31.08 12.15 15.12
N ARG A 17 -32.28 12.72 14.89
CA ARG A 17 -32.54 13.82 13.95
C ARG A 17 -32.80 15.16 14.62
N GLN A 18 -32.88 15.21 15.95
CA GLN A 18 -33.21 16.42 16.69
C GLN A 18 -32.34 16.55 17.93
N GLU A 19 -31.74 17.71 18.12
CA GLU A 19 -30.85 18.03 19.24
C GLU A 19 -31.26 19.36 19.88
N PHE A 20 -31.19 19.45 21.20
CA PHE A 20 -31.43 20.68 21.96
C PHE A 20 -30.13 21.22 22.52
N LYS A 21 -29.94 22.54 22.49
CA LYS A 21 -28.77 23.20 23.07
C LYS A 21 -29.15 24.51 23.76
N SER A 22 -28.68 24.63 24.98
CA SER A 22 -28.82 25.84 25.75
C SER A 22 -27.96 26.96 25.16
N TRP A 23 -28.59 28.11 24.92
CA TRP A 23 -27.86 29.34 24.57
C TRP A 23 -27.25 30.00 25.80
N VAL A 24 -27.97 29.97 26.94
CA VAL A 24 -27.63 30.69 28.18
C VAL A 24 -26.43 30.01 28.88
N LYS A 25 -26.35 28.70 28.86
CA LYS A 25 -25.22 27.94 29.44
C LYS A 25 -23.91 28.08 28.66
N CYS A 26 -23.94 28.60 27.44
CA CYS A 26 -22.75 28.92 26.69
C CYS A 26 -22.19 30.27 27.10
N GLY A 27 -20.98 30.31 27.64
CA GLY A 27 -20.41 31.51 28.30
C GLY A 27 -20.13 32.68 27.36
N ASN A 28 -19.78 32.48 26.11
CA ASN A 28 -19.48 33.53 25.16
C ASN A 28 -19.80 33.13 23.70
N TYR A 29 -19.80 34.12 22.79
CA TYR A 29 -20.16 33.94 21.40
C TYR A 29 -19.28 32.93 20.66
N LYS A 30 -17.98 32.82 21.00
CA LYS A 30 -17.08 31.84 20.43
C LYS A 30 -17.51 30.41 20.77
N GLN A 31 -17.85 30.14 22.04
CA GLN A 31 -18.32 28.84 22.50
C GLN A 31 -19.65 28.44 21.85
N ARG A 32 -20.54 29.43 21.62
CA ARG A 32 -21.82 29.23 20.93
C ARG A 32 -21.58 28.77 19.48
N LYS A 33 -20.65 29.43 18.75
CA LYS A 33 -20.24 29.01 17.39
C LYS A 33 -19.66 27.60 17.37
N GLU A 34 -18.72 27.29 18.26
CA GLU A 34 -18.11 25.98 18.37
C GLU A 34 -19.13 24.85 18.65
N LEU A 35 -20.10 25.14 19.53
CA LEU A 35 -21.19 24.21 19.86
C LEU A 35 -22.12 23.99 18.66
N ALA A 36 -22.50 25.06 17.96
CA ALA A 36 -23.32 25.00 16.77
C ALA A 36 -22.63 24.17 15.66
N VAL A 37 -21.35 24.46 15.38
CA VAL A 37 -20.54 23.72 14.41
C VAL A 37 -20.48 22.24 14.78
N LYS A 38 -20.21 21.90 16.05
CA LYS A 38 -20.16 20.53 16.54
C LYS A 38 -21.49 19.78 16.33
N SER A 39 -22.61 20.41 16.71
CA SER A 39 -23.94 19.81 16.59
C SER A 39 -24.34 19.62 15.12
N THR A 40 -24.09 20.62 14.28
CA THR A 40 -24.39 20.56 12.84
C THR A 40 -23.57 19.48 12.14
N VAL A 41 -22.25 19.41 12.41
CA VAL A 41 -21.38 18.34 11.88
C VAL A 41 -21.88 16.96 12.32
N ALA A 42 -22.30 16.82 13.58
CA ALA A 42 -22.76 15.54 14.11
C ALA A 42 -24.08 15.07 13.47
N LEU A 43 -25.00 15.98 13.20
CA LEU A 43 -26.25 15.69 12.49
C LEU A 43 -26.00 15.37 11.00
N ALA A 44 -25.19 16.18 10.32
CA ALA A 44 -24.84 15.99 8.92
C ALA A 44 -24.18 14.62 8.66
N ASN A 45 -23.25 14.22 9.52
CA ASN A 45 -22.56 12.92 9.43
C ASN A 45 -23.43 11.72 9.88
N ALA A 46 -24.62 11.96 10.45
CA ALA A 46 -25.56 10.91 10.83
C ALA A 46 -26.64 10.73 9.76
N VAL A 47 -27.76 11.36 9.95
CA VAL A 47 -28.94 11.22 9.08
C VAL A 47 -29.53 12.57 8.63
N GLY A 48 -28.79 13.65 8.87
CA GLY A 48 -29.32 15.00 8.79
C GLY A 48 -30.26 15.30 9.97
N GLY A 49 -30.88 16.47 9.99
CA GLY A 49 -31.85 16.83 11.00
C GLY A 49 -31.79 18.29 11.45
N VAL A 50 -32.29 18.52 12.61
CA VAL A 50 -32.49 19.87 13.17
C VAL A 50 -31.83 19.98 14.54
N PHE A 51 -31.19 21.10 14.77
CA PHE A 51 -30.67 21.44 16.09
C PHE A 51 -31.36 22.73 16.57
N LEU A 52 -31.97 22.70 17.79
CA LEU A 52 -32.69 23.81 18.39
C LEU A 52 -31.78 24.49 19.40
N PHE A 53 -31.41 25.74 19.13
CA PHE A 53 -30.59 26.55 20.03
C PHE A 53 -31.49 27.50 20.83
N GLY A 54 -31.29 27.51 22.14
CA GLY A 54 -32.15 28.23 23.08
C GLY A 54 -33.23 27.35 23.72
N VAL A 55 -33.07 26.02 23.63
CA VAL A 55 -33.90 25.01 24.29
C VAL A 55 -33.01 24.16 25.20
N GLU A 56 -33.44 23.94 26.42
CA GLU A 56 -32.76 23.10 27.41
C GLU A 56 -33.09 21.61 27.19
N ASP A 57 -32.29 20.72 27.79
CA ASP A 57 -32.45 19.27 27.65
C ASP A 57 -33.83 18.75 28.14
N ASP A 58 -34.51 19.49 29.04
CA ASP A 58 -35.85 19.17 29.52
C ASP A 58 -36.98 19.75 28.64
N GLY A 59 -36.61 20.44 27.54
CA GLY A 59 -37.54 21.09 26.64
C GLY A 59 -37.95 22.52 27.04
N THR A 60 -37.38 23.08 28.11
CA THR A 60 -37.63 24.46 28.50
C THR A 60 -37.01 25.44 27.51
N ILE A 61 -37.79 26.41 27.03
CA ILE A 61 -37.28 27.45 26.14
C ILE A 61 -36.65 28.56 27.02
N THR A 62 -35.33 28.76 26.83
CA THR A 62 -34.58 29.85 27.50
C THR A 62 -34.22 30.98 26.53
N GLY A 63 -34.42 30.73 25.23
CA GLY A 63 -34.24 31.68 24.15
C GLY A 63 -32.77 32.02 23.83
N CYS A 64 -32.57 32.66 22.69
CA CYS A 64 -31.29 33.15 22.18
C CYS A 64 -31.28 34.70 22.23
N SER A 65 -30.74 35.28 23.28
CA SER A 65 -30.57 36.75 23.36
C SER A 65 -29.43 37.20 22.45
N GLU A 66 -29.62 38.31 21.74
CA GLU A 66 -28.61 38.92 20.85
C GLU A 66 -28.04 37.91 19.80
N SER A 67 -28.91 37.06 19.25
CA SER A 67 -28.53 36.11 18.23
C SER A 67 -28.46 36.76 16.86
N ASP A 68 -27.43 36.40 16.08
CA ASP A 68 -27.30 36.75 14.68
C ASP A 68 -27.29 35.45 13.85
N PRO A 69 -28.42 35.06 13.24
CA PRO A 69 -28.54 33.85 12.42
C PRO A 69 -27.57 33.83 11.25
N GLN A 70 -27.33 34.97 10.59
CA GLN A 70 -26.43 35.07 9.44
C GLN A 70 -24.99 34.82 9.87
N ALA A 71 -24.51 35.45 10.94
CA ALA A 71 -23.17 35.23 11.46
C ALA A 71 -22.95 33.82 12.01
N LEU A 72 -24.00 33.12 12.42
CA LEU A 72 -23.94 31.72 12.84
C LEU A 72 -23.85 30.79 11.62
N MET A 73 -24.59 31.07 10.54
CA MET A 73 -24.53 30.35 9.29
C MET A 73 -23.14 30.44 8.65
N GLU A 74 -22.58 31.65 8.57
CA GLU A 74 -21.21 31.89 8.09
C GLU A 74 -20.17 31.13 8.93
N ALA A 75 -20.34 31.13 10.26
CA ALA A 75 -19.43 30.38 11.13
C ALA A 75 -19.48 28.87 10.89
N ILE A 76 -20.67 28.30 10.66
CA ILE A 76 -20.81 26.87 10.34
C ILE A 76 -20.11 26.57 9.01
N TYR A 77 -20.33 27.42 8.00
CA TYR A 77 -19.68 27.26 6.69
C TYR A 77 -18.15 27.36 6.78
N ASP A 78 -17.63 28.36 7.48
CA ASP A 78 -16.20 28.62 7.61
C ASP A 78 -15.45 27.59 8.48
N MET A 79 -16.13 27.05 9.49
CA MET A 79 -15.54 26.16 10.49
C MET A 79 -15.76 24.67 10.18
N THR A 80 -16.24 24.32 9.00
CA THR A 80 -16.41 22.91 8.55
C THR A 80 -15.61 22.60 7.29
N ARG A 81 -15.18 21.33 7.13
CA ARG A 81 -14.44 20.85 5.95
C ARG A 81 -14.94 19.44 5.56
N PRO A 82 -15.50 19.23 4.36
CA PRO A 82 -16.01 20.26 3.43
C PRO A 82 -16.99 21.23 4.10
N SER A 83 -17.12 22.44 3.53
CA SER A 83 -18.02 23.45 4.09
C SER A 83 -19.47 23.00 4.04
N LEU A 84 -20.19 23.11 5.16
CA LEU A 84 -21.61 22.76 5.27
C LEU A 84 -22.51 23.96 4.98
N PHE A 85 -23.53 23.73 4.16
CA PHE A 85 -24.64 24.66 3.99
C PHE A 85 -25.75 24.30 4.97
N THR A 86 -26.27 25.28 5.67
CA THR A 86 -27.32 25.13 6.65
C THR A 86 -28.37 26.19 6.46
N GLU A 87 -29.62 25.88 6.82
CA GLU A 87 -30.68 26.86 6.91
C GLU A 87 -30.91 27.18 8.40
N ILE A 88 -30.95 28.48 8.73
CA ILE A 88 -31.19 28.96 10.10
C ILE A 88 -32.40 29.87 10.12
N GLU A 89 -33.41 29.45 10.85
CA GLU A 89 -34.64 30.20 11.03
C GLU A 89 -34.77 30.65 12.51
N ALA A 90 -35.01 31.93 12.74
CA ALA A 90 -35.29 32.44 14.06
C ALA A 90 -36.81 32.41 14.32
N VAL A 91 -37.24 31.64 15.29
CA VAL A 91 -38.66 31.52 15.65
C VAL A 91 -38.90 32.26 16.95
N GLU A 92 -39.73 33.30 16.89
CA GLU A 92 -40.15 34.03 18.06
C GLU A 92 -41.23 33.26 18.84
N THR A 93 -41.02 33.10 20.13
CA THR A 93 -41.98 32.46 21.04
C THR A 93 -42.28 33.38 22.21
N SER A 94 -43.36 33.07 22.97
CA SER A 94 -43.68 33.78 24.21
C SER A 94 -42.57 33.76 25.27
N ASP A 95 -41.65 32.75 25.19
CA ASP A 95 -40.60 32.51 26.18
C ASP A 95 -39.21 32.95 25.68
N GLY A 96 -39.10 33.40 24.41
CA GLY A 96 -37.86 33.88 23.81
C GLY A 96 -37.68 33.40 22.37
N VAL A 97 -36.61 33.86 21.72
CA VAL A 97 -36.26 33.46 20.32
C VAL A 97 -35.52 32.14 20.32
N VAL A 98 -35.97 31.19 19.52
CA VAL A 98 -35.26 29.89 19.29
C VAL A 98 -34.70 29.89 17.88
N LEU A 99 -33.39 29.56 17.74
CA LEU A 99 -32.78 29.34 16.44
C LEU A 99 -32.92 27.87 16.04
N VAL A 100 -33.57 27.66 14.91
CA VAL A 100 -33.77 26.34 14.29
C VAL A 100 -32.75 26.19 13.19
N VAL A 101 -31.75 25.33 13.41
CA VAL A 101 -30.66 25.08 12.45
C VAL A 101 -30.91 23.74 11.78
N SER A 102 -31.17 23.77 10.47
CA SER A 102 -31.44 22.59 9.66
C SER A 102 -30.23 22.21 8.82
N VAL A 103 -29.92 20.95 8.76
CA VAL A 103 -28.82 20.40 7.91
C VAL A 103 -29.22 19.07 7.32
N ASP A 104 -28.91 18.89 6.05
CA ASP A 104 -29.09 17.63 5.34
C ASP A 104 -27.98 16.61 5.65
N LYS A 105 -28.29 15.32 5.44
CA LYS A 105 -27.29 14.27 5.48
C LYS A 105 -26.28 14.49 4.36
N VAL A 106 -24.98 14.41 4.70
CA VAL A 106 -23.90 14.52 3.72
C VAL A 106 -23.52 13.15 3.13
N GLY A 107 -23.08 13.15 1.88
CA GLY A 107 -22.59 11.96 1.19
C GLY A 107 -21.17 11.55 1.61
N SER A 108 -20.36 12.51 2.05
CA SER A 108 -18.99 12.30 2.55
C SER A 108 -18.83 12.90 3.94
N PRO A 109 -18.07 12.27 4.84
CA PRO A 109 -17.89 12.77 6.19
C PRO A 109 -17.30 14.18 6.24
N VAL A 110 -17.86 15.02 7.10
CA VAL A 110 -17.44 16.40 7.33
C VAL A 110 -16.74 16.51 8.68
N ALA A 111 -15.61 17.22 8.73
CA ALA A 111 -14.88 17.55 9.95
C ALA A 111 -15.08 19.02 10.33
N THR A 112 -14.83 19.35 11.59
CA THR A 112 -14.55 20.72 11.99
C THR A 112 -13.18 21.17 11.45
N THR A 113 -12.90 22.47 11.39
CA THR A 113 -11.57 22.99 11.00
C THR A 113 -10.43 22.54 11.91
N SER A 114 -10.75 22.05 13.13
CA SER A 114 -9.78 21.38 14.02
C SER A 114 -9.53 19.90 13.68
N GLY A 115 -10.10 19.38 12.58
CA GLY A 115 -9.90 18.00 12.12
C GLY A 115 -10.72 16.95 12.87
N ILE A 116 -11.69 17.35 13.70
CA ILE A 116 -12.51 16.42 14.47
C ILE A 116 -13.82 16.15 13.73
N TYR A 117 -14.10 14.86 13.50
CA TYR A 117 -15.39 14.40 13.01
C TYR A 117 -16.31 14.07 14.19
N TYR A 118 -17.56 14.51 14.11
CA TYR A 118 -18.59 14.18 15.09
C TYR A 118 -19.75 13.47 14.42
N LYS A 119 -20.39 12.54 15.15
CA LYS A 119 -21.60 11.82 14.70
C LYS A 119 -22.61 11.74 15.83
N ARG A 120 -23.88 11.88 15.47
CA ARG A 120 -24.97 11.73 16.42
C ARG A 120 -25.39 10.26 16.52
N LEU A 121 -25.39 9.72 17.73
CA LEU A 121 -25.80 8.38 18.08
C LEU A 121 -26.96 8.45 19.09
N GLY A 122 -28.20 8.39 18.59
CA GLY A 122 -29.38 8.64 19.39
C GLY A 122 -29.39 10.07 19.92
N LYS A 123 -29.30 10.24 21.25
CA LYS A 123 -29.27 11.56 21.93
C LYS A 123 -27.84 12.08 22.19
N VAL A 124 -26.81 11.36 21.81
CA VAL A 124 -25.42 11.70 22.17
C VAL A 124 -24.60 12.02 20.93
N THR A 125 -23.86 13.13 20.99
CA THR A 125 -22.85 13.49 19.98
C THR A 125 -21.47 13.00 20.42
N LYS A 126 -20.84 12.15 19.60
CA LYS A 126 -19.50 11.59 19.86
C LYS A 126 -18.55 11.89 18.72
N PRO A 127 -17.26 12.10 19.00
CA PRO A 127 -16.24 12.08 17.95
C PRO A 127 -16.13 10.68 17.37
N PHE A 128 -15.84 10.59 16.06
CA PHE A 128 -15.56 9.34 15.38
C PHE A 128 -14.46 9.54 14.34
N TYR A 129 -13.88 8.44 13.88
CA TYR A 129 -12.95 8.44 12.75
C TYR A 129 -13.68 7.85 11.54
N PRO A 130 -13.80 8.58 10.42
CA PRO A 130 -14.55 8.13 9.25
C PRO A 130 -14.18 6.73 8.74
N ALA A 131 -12.91 6.35 8.89
CA ALA A 131 -12.44 5.01 8.55
C ALA A 131 -13.08 3.88 9.37
N ASN A 132 -13.59 4.17 10.58
CA ASN A 132 -14.16 3.18 11.49
C ASN A 132 -15.70 3.05 11.38
N ASP A 133 -16.36 4.01 10.73
CA ASP A 133 -17.83 4.09 10.71
C ASP A 133 -18.47 3.67 9.37
N VAL A 134 -17.67 3.25 8.40
CA VAL A 134 -18.15 2.84 7.08
C VAL A 134 -18.75 1.42 7.08
N TYR A 135 -19.08 0.87 8.24
CA TYR A 135 -19.83 -0.38 8.35
C TYR A 135 -21.33 -0.16 8.51
N SER A 136 -21.96 0.40 7.48
CA SER A 136 -23.36 0.09 7.17
C SER A 136 -23.34 -1.04 6.14
N PRO A 137 -23.92 -2.21 6.41
CA PRO A 137 -23.95 -3.31 5.44
C PRO A 137 -24.59 -2.96 4.09
N ALA A 138 -25.28 -1.83 4.01
CA ALA A 138 -25.96 -1.35 2.80
C ALA A 138 -25.11 -0.43 1.92
N ASP A 139 -24.07 0.25 2.47
CA ASP A 139 -23.27 1.24 1.72
C ASP A 139 -21.90 0.72 1.25
N ASN A 140 -21.50 -0.49 1.66
CA ASN A 140 -20.28 -1.16 1.21
C ASN A 140 -20.57 -2.29 0.22
N LEU A 141 -21.50 -2.05 -0.70
CA LEU A 141 -21.59 -2.91 -1.88
C LEU A 141 -20.36 -2.67 -2.74
N ASP A 142 -19.50 -3.70 -2.77
CA ASP A 142 -18.42 -3.82 -3.75
C ASP A 142 -18.91 -3.35 -5.12
N PHE A 143 -18.32 -2.26 -5.64
CA PHE A 143 -18.76 -1.66 -6.90
C PHE A 143 -18.83 -2.71 -8.02
N SER A 144 -17.91 -3.65 -8.06
CA SER A 144 -17.88 -4.71 -9.06
C SER A 144 -19.07 -5.68 -8.95
N SER A 145 -19.76 -5.73 -7.81
CA SER A 145 -20.97 -6.57 -7.60
C SER A 145 -22.29 -5.87 -7.91
N LYS A 146 -22.26 -4.55 -8.19
CA LYS A 146 -23.47 -3.80 -8.56
C LYS A 146 -24.00 -4.28 -9.90
N ILE A 147 -25.33 -4.28 -10.04
CA ILE A 147 -25.98 -4.50 -11.35
C ILE A 147 -25.75 -3.27 -12.21
N VAL A 148 -25.40 -3.50 -13.48
CA VAL A 148 -25.26 -2.43 -14.47
C VAL A 148 -26.65 -2.09 -15.03
N GLU A 149 -27.11 -0.88 -14.77
CA GLU A 149 -28.38 -0.40 -15.31
C GLU A 149 -28.32 -0.34 -16.84
N GLY A 150 -29.35 -0.88 -17.50
CA GLY A 150 -29.43 -0.94 -18.96
C GLY A 150 -28.58 -2.04 -19.60
N ALA A 151 -27.90 -2.88 -18.83
CA ALA A 151 -27.27 -4.10 -19.31
C ALA A 151 -28.25 -5.29 -19.29
N SER A 152 -28.17 -6.12 -20.30
CA SER A 152 -28.99 -7.31 -20.53
C SER A 152 -28.12 -8.51 -20.94
N GLU A 153 -28.72 -9.67 -21.07
CA GLU A 153 -28.06 -10.86 -21.65
C GLU A 153 -27.46 -10.59 -23.02
N GLY A 154 -28.09 -9.70 -23.82
CA GLY A 154 -27.60 -9.27 -25.12
C GLY A 154 -26.26 -8.53 -25.11
N ASP A 155 -25.83 -8.03 -23.95
CA ASP A 155 -24.54 -7.35 -23.75
C ASP A 155 -23.38 -8.31 -23.44
N ILE A 156 -23.69 -9.61 -23.21
CA ILE A 156 -22.70 -10.67 -22.98
C ILE A 156 -22.14 -11.15 -24.32
N ASP A 157 -20.82 -11.34 -24.36
CA ASP A 157 -20.11 -11.96 -25.48
C ASP A 157 -19.85 -13.44 -25.18
N LEU A 158 -20.50 -14.32 -25.92
CA LEU A 158 -20.35 -15.78 -25.73
C LEU A 158 -18.93 -16.27 -26.07
N LEU A 159 -18.17 -15.57 -26.91
CA LEU A 159 -16.77 -15.91 -27.16
C LEU A 159 -15.91 -15.65 -25.93
N GLU A 160 -16.18 -14.58 -25.20
CA GLU A 160 -15.48 -14.30 -23.93
C GLU A 160 -15.87 -15.31 -22.83
N VAL A 161 -17.15 -15.74 -22.78
CA VAL A 161 -17.56 -16.82 -21.87
C VAL A 161 -16.81 -18.11 -22.18
N TYR A 162 -16.74 -18.48 -23.47
CA TYR A 162 -15.97 -19.64 -23.92
C TYR A 162 -14.49 -19.49 -23.56
N ARG A 163 -13.89 -18.31 -23.79
CA ARG A 163 -12.50 -18.01 -23.44
C ARG A 163 -12.23 -18.18 -21.94
N LEU A 164 -13.11 -17.69 -21.07
CA LEU A 164 -12.97 -17.87 -19.62
C LEU A 164 -12.99 -19.36 -19.23
N LYS A 165 -13.92 -20.14 -19.79
CA LYS A 165 -14.00 -21.58 -19.55
C LYS A 165 -12.73 -22.29 -19.99
N GLU A 166 -12.19 -22.00 -21.18
CA GLU A 166 -10.94 -22.59 -21.68
C GLU A 166 -9.73 -22.20 -20.81
N LYS A 167 -9.61 -20.92 -20.44
CA LYS A 167 -8.54 -20.46 -19.53
C LYS A 167 -8.61 -21.20 -18.18
N LEU A 168 -9.80 -21.39 -17.61
CA LEU A 168 -9.96 -22.15 -16.38
C LEU A 168 -9.62 -23.63 -16.58
N ARG A 169 -10.05 -24.26 -17.68
CA ARG A 169 -9.75 -25.68 -17.98
C ARG A 169 -8.23 -25.92 -18.08
N ILE A 170 -7.50 -24.98 -18.68
CA ILE A 170 -6.02 -25.06 -18.79
C ILE A 170 -5.36 -24.90 -17.41
N ARG A 171 -5.85 -23.98 -16.57
CA ARG A 171 -5.24 -23.65 -15.27
C ARG A 171 -5.64 -24.62 -14.15
N ASP A 172 -6.82 -25.18 -14.23
CA ASP A 172 -7.38 -26.12 -13.25
C ASP A 172 -8.18 -27.23 -13.96
N SER A 173 -7.48 -28.24 -14.43
CA SER A 173 -8.07 -29.38 -15.13
C SER A 173 -9.05 -30.21 -14.26
N ALA A 174 -9.00 -30.05 -12.94
CA ALA A 174 -9.91 -30.73 -12.01
C ALA A 174 -11.21 -29.96 -11.76
N SER A 175 -11.32 -28.71 -12.23
CA SER A 175 -12.50 -27.89 -12.04
C SER A 175 -13.68 -28.41 -12.88
N ALA A 176 -14.85 -28.60 -12.24
CA ALA A 176 -16.09 -28.93 -12.92
C ALA A 176 -16.81 -27.70 -13.52
N LEU A 177 -16.41 -26.48 -13.14
CA LEU A 177 -17.08 -25.24 -13.58
C LEU A 177 -17.14 -25.07 -15.11
N PRO A 178 -16.07 -25.35 -15.90
CA PRO A 178 -16.12 -25.17 -17.36
C PRO A 178 -17.13 -26.07 -18.08
N ALA A 179 -17.55 -27.16 -17.44
CA ALA A 179 -18.53 -28.09 -18.03
C ALA A 179 -20.00 -27.64 -17.84
N LEU A 180 -20.26 -26.64 -16.99
CA LEU A 180 -21.60 -26.09 -16.75
C LEU A 180 -22.11 -25.35 -17.98
N ALA A 181 -23.45 -25.23 -18.11
CA ALA A 181 -24.08 -24.32 -19.07
C ALA A 181 -23.60 -22.86 -18.82
N ASP A 182 -23.56 -22.04 -19.86
CA ASP A 182 -22.98 -20.69 -19.77
C ASP A 182 -23.63 -19.82 -18.69
N THR A 183 -24.95 -19.83 -18.62
CA THR A 183 -25.71 -19.08 -17.62
C THR A 183 -25.38 -19.58 -16.21
N THR A 184 -25.34 -20.89 -16.00
CA THR A 184 -25.01 -21.50 -14.71
C THR A 184 -23.55 -21.20 -14.33
N PHE A 185 -22.62 -21.23 -15.28
CA PHE A 185 -21.22 -20.87 -15.06
C PHE A 185 -21.08 -19.42 -14.59
N LEU A 186 -21.74 -18.49 -15.29
CA LEU A 186 -21.71 -17.07 -14.96
C LEU A 186 -22.36 -16.75 -13.62
N ASP A 187 -23.48 -17.40 -13.30
CA ASP A 187 -24.18 -17.25 -12.01
C ASP A 187 -23.35 -17.78 -10.84
N ASN A 188 -22.69 -18.93 -11.01
CA ASN A 188 -21.76 -19.47 -10.00
C ASN A 188 -20.59 -18.50 -9.71
N LEU A 189 -20.11 -17.79 -10.72
CA LEU A 189 -19.08 -16.74 -10.57
C LEU A 189 -19.67 -15.40 -10.11
N LYS A 190 -21.02 -15.29 -9.95
CA LYS A 190 -21.76 -14.05 -9.63
C LYS A 190 -21.54 -12.92 -10.65
N LEU A 191 -21.17 -13.27 -11.87
CA LEU A 191 -21.04 -12.33 -12.98
C LEU A 191 -22.39 -11.87 -13.52
N ILE A 192 -23.42 -12.71 -13.29
CA ILE A 192 -24.84 -12.39 -13.50
C ILE A 192 -25.63 -12.72 -12.24
N ARG A 193 -26.86 -12.25 -12.19
CA ARG A 193 -27.90 -12.67 -11.23
C ARG A 193 -29.17 -13.03 -12.00
N LEU A 194 -29.77 -14.12 -11.64
CA LEU A 194 -31.06 -14.56 -12.19
C LEU A 194 -32.17 -14.04 -11.28
N GLU A 195 -32.97 -13.11 -11.74
CA GLU A 195 -34.12 -12.53 -11.02
C GLU A 195 -35.37 -12.67 -11.86
N LYS A 196 -36.34 -13.48 -11.40
CA LYS A 196 -37.64 -13.67 -12.05
C LYS A 196 -37.52 -13.96 -13.57
N ASP A 197 -36.61 -14.86 -13.94
CA ASP A 197 -36.29 -15.25 -15.32
C ASP A 197 -35.59 -14.17 -16.17
N GLU A 198 -35.18 -13.05 -15.57
CA GLU A 198 -34.36 -12.05 -16.22
C GLU A 198 -32.87 -12.19 -15.80
N VAL A 199 -31.98 -12.06 -16.78
CA VAL A 199 -30.53 -12.00 -16.56
C VAL A 199 -30.13 -10.59 -16.22
N ARG A 200 -29.63 -10.37 -15.01
CA ARG A 200 -29.07 -9.10 -14.55
C ARG A 200 -27.54 -9.17 -14.57
N VAL A 201 -26.90 -8.33 -15.34
CA VAL A 201 -25.42 -8.34 -15.50
C VAL A 201 -24.78 -7.47 -14.41
N THR A 202 -23.79 -8.01 -13.69
CA THR A 202 -23.02 -7.23 -12.72
C THR A 202 -21.92 -6.43 -13.42
N VAL A 203 -21.33 -5.42 -12.75
CA VAL A 203 -20.16 -4.70 -13.24
C VAL A 203 -19.02 -5.69 -13.56
N ALA A 204 -18.71 -6.61 -12.65
CA ALA A 204 -17.73 -7.66 -12.92
C ALA A 204 -18.14 -8.52 -14.12
N GLY A 205 -19.42 -8.87 -14.26
CA GLY A 205 -19.92 -9.61 -15.41
C GLY A 205 -19.64 -8.91 -16.73
N LEU A 206 -19.97 -7.63 -16.82
CA LEU A 206 -19.69 -6.85 -18.00
C LEU A 206 -18.17 -6.72 -18.28
N LEU A 207 -17.36 -6.54 -17.23
CA LEU A 207 -15.90 -6.45 -17.34
C LEU A 207 -15.22 -7.76 -17.73
N PHE A 208 -15.79 -8.93 -17.39
CA PHE A 208 -15.20 -10.23 -17.76
C PHE A 208 -15.70 -10.80 -19.07
N VAL A 209 -16.98 -10.61 -19.37
CA VAL A 209 -17.65 -11.26 -20.53
C VAL A 209 -18.52 -10.30 -21.34
N GLY A 210 -18.44 -9.01 -21.14
CA GLY A 210 -19.21 -8.03 -21.90
C GLY A 210 -18.67 -7.83 -23.32
N LYS A 211 -19.53 -7.48 -24.26
CA LYS A 211 -19.12 -7.01 -25.57
C LYS A 211 -18.36 -5.69 -25.44
N THR A 212 -17.30 -5.51 -26.22
CA THR A 212 -16.51 -4.25 -26.25
C THR A 212 -17.39 -3.01 -26.40
N THR A 213 -18.37 -3.05 -27.30
CA THR A 213 -19.33 -1.94 -27.51
C THR A 213 -20.20 -1.67 -26.29
N SER A 214 -20.56 -2.71 -25.55
CA SER A 214 -21.35 -2.60 -24.31
C SER A 214 -20.52 -2.07 -23.16
N ILE A 215 -19.26 -2.49 -23.03
CA ILE A 215 -18.32 -1.94 -22.04
C ILE A 215 -18.11 -0.45 -22.29
N SER A 216 -17.80 -0.04 -23.53
CA SER A 216 -17.58 1.36 -23.87
C SER A 216 -18.83 2.24 -23.64
N ARG A 217 -20.02 1.68 -23.81
CA ARG A 217 -21.29 2.40 -23.61
C ARG A 217 -21.70 2.49 -22.14
N LEU A 218 -21.55 1.41 -21.38
CA LEU A 218 -22.11 1.25 -20.03
C LEU A 218 -21.07 1.49 -18.91
N LEU A 219 -19.79 1.28 -19.20
CA LEU A 219 -18.66 1.50 -18.30
C LEU A 219 -17.53 2.24 -19.02
N PRO A 220 -17.77 3.46 -19.54
CA PRO A 220 -16.78 4.19 -20.34
C PRO A 220 -15.47 4.44 -19.60
N GLN A 221 -15.51 4.50 -18.26
CA GLN A 221 -14.34 4.65 -17.42
C GLN A 221 -13.46 3.38 -17.36
N ALA A 222 -13.94 2.21 -17.79
CA ALA A 222 -13.18 0.95 -17.74
C ALA A 222 -12.13 0.88 -18.86
N GLU A 223 -11.27 1.88 -18.92
CA GLU A 223 -10.24 2.04 -19.94
C GLU A 223 -8.86 1.72 -19.39
N VAL A 224 -8.03 1.06 -20.21
CA VAL A 224 -6.61 0.82 -19.97
C VAL A 224 -5.83 1.33 -21.18
N ILE A 225 -4.83 2.16 -20.95
CA ILE A 225 -3.98 2.75 -21.98
C ILE A 225 -2.56 2.27 -21.79
N TYR A 226 -2.02 1.58 -22.80
CA TYR A 226 -0.62 1.20 -22.86
C TYR A 226 0.15 2.22 -23.72
N LEU A 227 1.28 2.69 -23.21
CA LEU A 227 2.20 3.60 -23.87
C LEU A 227 3.60 3.02 -23.87
N HIS A 228 4.24 2.94 -25.02
CA HIS A 228 5.64 2.55 -25.15
C HIS A 228 6.51 3.74 -25.50
N TYR A 229 7.67 3.81 -24.88
CA TYR A 229 8.70 4.83 -25.07
C TYR A 229 10.03 4.13 -25.38
N SER A 230 10.67 4.49 -26.48
CA SER A 230 11.98 3.93 -26.88
C SER A 230 13.17 4.58 -26.16
N ASP A 231 12.95 5.70 -25.46
CA ASP A 231 13.95 6.41 -24.68
C ASP A 231 13.39 6.90 -23.34
N GLU A 232 14.20 6.88 -22.26
CA GLU A 232 13.81 7.33 -20.91
C GLU A 232 13.49 8.83 -20.83
N ALA A 233 14.14 9.66 -21.64
CA ALA A 233 13.95 11.11 -21.67
C ALA A 233 12.85 11.55 -22.66
N GLN A 234 12.27 10.62 -23.42
CA GLN A 234 11.25 10.92 -24.40
C GLN A 234 9.94 11.32 -23.72
N THR A 235 9.33 12.41 -24.19
CA THR A 235 8.03 12.90 -23.72
C THR A 235 6.87 12.34 -24.55
N GLU A 236 7.12 12.01 -25.83
CA GLU A 236 6.15 11.45 -26.74
C GLU A 236 6.31 9.93 -26.83
N TYR A 237 5.21 9.21 -26.75
CA TYR A 237 5.19 7.77 -26.94
C TYR A 237 5.35 7.42 -28.44
N ASP A 238 6.02 6.33 -28.73
CA ASP A 238 6.16 5.77 -30.07
C ASP A 238 5.11 4.69 -30.39
N ASN A 239 4.46 4.12 -29.36
CA ASN A 239 3.35 3.21 -29.53
C ASN A 239 2.27 3.44 -28.46
N ARG A 240 1.00 3.42 -28.87
CA ARG A 240 -0.16 3.56 -27.97
C ARG A 240 -1.22 2.51 -28.28
N MET A 241 -1.83 1.96 -27.25
CA MET A 241 -2.96 1.03 -27.39
C MET A 241 -4.00 1.34 -26.31
N ASP A 242 -5.19 1.77 -26.75
CA ASP A 242 -6.34 2.07 -25.90
C ASP A 242 -7.25 0.83 -25.88
N MET A 243 -7.63 0.39 -24.70
CA MET A 243 -8.39 -0.85 -24.52
C MET A 243 -9.58 -0.61 -23.60
N GLN A 244 -10.79 -0.90 -24.11
CA GLN A 244 -12.05 -0.94 -23.37
C GLN A 244 -12.75 -2.26 -23.71
N GLU A 245 -12.21 -3.35 -23.24
CA GLU A 245 -12.62 -4.70 -23.59
C GLU A 245 -12.55 -5.62 -22.35
N PRO A 246 -12.98 -6.88 -22.43
CA PRO A 246 -12.94 -7.79 -21.28
C PRO A 246 -11.56 -7.89 -20.64
N LEU A 247 -11.53 -7.93 -19.29
CA LEU A 247 -10.29 -7.86 -18.49
C LEU A 247 -9.25 -8.90 -18.88
N ILE A 248 -9.68 -10.14 -19.20
CA ILE A 248 -8.75 -11.20 -19.60
C ILE A 248 -8.15 -10.92 -20.98
N SER A 249 -8.93 -10.34 -21.89
CA SER A 249 -8.45 -9.91 -23.19
C SER A 249 -7.43 -8.76 -23.06
N ILE A 250 -7.70 -7.78 -22.19
CA ILE A 250 -6.74 -6.72 -21.85
C ILE A 250 -5.44 -7.32 -21.29
N LEU A 251 -5.54 -8.24 -20.33
CA LEU A 251 -4.38 -8.87 -19.72
C LEU A 251 -3.53 -9.65 -20.75
N ASP A 252 -4.17 -10.43 -21.62
CA ASP A 252 -3.48 -11.17 -22.68
C ASP A 252 -2.75 -10.22 -23.65
N LYS A 253 -3.40 -9.15 -24.10
CA LYS A 253 -2.82 -8.14 -25.01
C LYS A 253 -1.67 -7.38 -24.35
N LEU A 254 -1.81 -6.95 -23.11
CA LEU A 254 -0.73 -6.29 -22.36
C LEU A 254 0.46 -7.22 -22.17
N THR A 255 0.21 -8.49 -21.82
CA THR A 255 1.26 -9.50 -21.65
C THR A 255 2.04 -9.68 -22.97
N GLU A 256 1.35 -9.84 -24.08
CA GLU A 256 1.96 -9.97 -25.40
C GLU A 256 2.76 -8.71 -25.79
N ARG A 257 2.19 -7.53 -25.52
CA ARG A 257 2.84 -6.27 -25.82
C ARG A 257 4.11 -6.05 -24.99
N ILE A 258 4.06 -6.34 -23.70
CA ILE A 258 5.24 -6.25 -22.82
C ILE A 258 6.30 -7.25 -23.28
N ARG A 259 5.94 -8.49 -23.60
CA ARG A 259 6.88 -9.50 -24.12
C ARG A 259 7.58 -9.06 -25.39
N THR A 260 6.92 -8.29 -26.27
CA THR A 260 7.51 -7.81 -27.53
C THR A 260 8.74 -6.92 -27.30
N TYR A 261 8.76 -6.15 -26.21
CA TYR A 261 9.85 -5.23 -25.87
C TYR A 261 10.70 -5.71 -24.69
N ASN A 262 10.48 -6.94 -24.22
CA ASN A 262 11.14 -7.51 -23.04
C ASN A 262 12.38 -8.29 -23.46
N HIS A 263 13.56 -7.72 -23.23
CA HIS A 263 14.82 -8.34 -23.65
C HIS A 263 15.28 -9.40 -22.64
N LEU A 264 16.02 -10.37 -23.16
CA LEU A 264 16.63 -11.44 -22.39
C LEU A 264 18.14 -11.18 -22.24
N THR A 265 18.60 -11.05 -21.02
CA THR A 265 20.02 -10.98 -20.68
C THR A 265 20.48 -12.30 -20.09
N ASN A 266 21.60 -12.79 -20.58
CA ASN A 266 22.22 -14.03 -20.08
C ASN A 266 23.30 -13.70 -19.06
N VAL A 267 23.14 -14.16 -17.84
CA VAL A 267 24.09 -13.98 -16.75
C VAL A 267 24.81 -15.32 -16.50
N GLN A 268 26.14 -15.36 -16.65
CA GLN A 268 26.93 -16.56 -16.36
C GLN A 268 27.14 -16.69 -14.85
N VAL A 269 26.64 -17.75 -14.22
CA VAL A 269 26.80 -18.07 -12.80
C VAL A 269 27.59 -19.38 -12.67
N GLY A 270 28.91 -19.28 -12.48
CA GLY A 270 29.76 -20.43 -12.45
C GLY A 270 29.67 -21.25 -13.76
N LEU A 271 29.23 -22.50 -13.68
CA LEU A 271 28.97 -23.37 -14.83
C LEU A 271 27.56 -23.20 -15.42
N TYR A 272 26.68 -22.47 -14.77
CA TYR A 272 25.30 -22.28 -15.19
C TYR A 272 25.11 -20.95 -15.89
N ARG A 273 24.12 -20.89 -16.78
CA ARG A 273 23.67 -19.68 -17.47
C ARG A 273 22.27 -19.37 -16.99
N LEU A 274 22.10 -18.23 -16.29
CA LEU A 274 20.81 -17.73 -15.89
C LEU A 274 20.26 -16.81 -16.97
N GLU A 275 19.02 -17.06 -17.36
CA GLU A 275 18.27 -16.22 -18.27
C GLU A 275 17.44 -15.22 -17.45
N VAL A 276 17.77 -13.95 -17.57
CA VAL A 276 17.10 -12.86 -16.84
C VAL A 276 16.46 -11.93 -17.85
N TYR A 277 15.12 -11.87 -17.83
CA TYR A 277 14.36 -10.90 -18.63
C TYR A 277 14.42 -9.52 -18.00
N ASP A 278 14.27 -8.44 -18.79
CA ASP A 278 14.13 -7.09 -18.26
C ASP A 278 13.01 -7.03 -17.22
N PHE A 279 11.87 -7.66 -17.53
CA PHE A 279 10.75 -7.81 -16.60
C PHE A 279 10.30 -9.27 -16.58
N SER A 280 10.41 -9.93 -15.43
CA SER A 280 9.91 -11.30 -15.28
C SER A 280 8.39 -11.31 -15.45
N GLU A 281 7.90 -12.34 -16.16
CA GLU A 281 6.47 -12.44 -16.49
C GLU A 281 5.60 -12.49 -15.23
N ALA A 282 6.04 -13.23 -14.21
CA ALA A 282 5.34 -13.31 -12.94
C ALA A 282 5.18 -11.93 -12.27
N VAL A 283 6.19 -11.05 -12.39
CA VAL A 283 6.19 -9.71 -11.81
C VAL A 283 5.20 -8.80 -12.52
N PHE A 284 5.30 -8.66 -13.85
CA PHE A 284 4.41 -7.71 -14.53
C PHE A 284 2.97 -8.22 -14.65
N GLN A 285 2.74 -9.54 -14.72
CA GLN A 285 1.38 -10.09 -14.68
C GLN A 285 0.71 -9.82 -13.33
N GLU A 286 1.41 -10.03 -12.23
CA GLU A 286 0.88 -9.71 -10.90
C GLU A 286 0.58 -8.21 -10.75
N ALA A 287 1.48 -7.35 -11.24
CA ALA A 287 1.29 -5.91 -11.24
C ALA A 287 0.03 -5.48 -12.03
N LEU A 288 -0.19 -6.08 -13.21
CA LEU A 288 -1.37 -5.82 -14.04
C LEU A 288 -2.66 -6.34 -13.38
N LEU A 289 -2.63 -7.55 -12.82
CA LEU A 289 -3.77 -8.13 -12.09
C LEU A 289 -4.17 -7.27 -10.89
N ASN A 290 -3.17 -6.79 -10.13
CA ASN A 290 -3.40 -5.89 -9.02
C ASN A 290 -4.00 -4.55 -9.49
N ALA A 291 -3.51 -3.99 -10.59
CA ALA A 291 -4.08 -2.77 -11.15
C ALA A 291 -5.56 -2.97 -11.53
N LEU A 292 -5.91 -4.05 -12.23
CA LEU A 292 -7.29 -4.35 -12.65
C LEU A 292 -8.21 -4.64 -11.45
N ALA A 293 -7.72 -5.37 -10.44
CA ALA A 293 -8.52 -5.75 -9.26
C ALA A 293 -8.72 -4.59 -8.27
N HIS A 294 -7.75 -3.67 -8.17
CA HIS A 294 -7.77 -2.59 -7.16
C HIS A 294 -8.11 -1.20 -7.73
N ARG A 295 -8.30 -1.07 -9.05
CA ARG A 295 -8.77 0.17 -9.65
C ARG A 295 -10.07 0.67 -9.03
N SER A 296 -10.21 1.98 -8.85
CA SER A 296 -11.52 2.60 -8.62
C SER A 296 -12.27 2.71 -9.96
N TYR A 297 -13.31 1.88 -10.14
CA TYR A 297 -14.20 1.97 -11.31
C TYR A 297 -15.25 3.09 -11.19
N GLU A 298 -15.23 3.85 -10.11
CA GLU A 298 -16.02 5.08 -9.94
C GLU A 298 -15.29 6.31 -10.51
N GLU A 299 -13.95 6.22 -10.64
CA GLU A 299 -13.10 7.25 -11.22
C GLU A 299 -13.09 7.18 -12.75
N THR A 300 -13.08 8.34 -13.40
CA THR A 300 -13.10 8.43 -14.88
C THR A 300 -11.72 8.25 -15.51
N ALA A 301 -10.64 8.43 -14.76
CA ALA A 301 -9.29 8.27 -15.28
C ALA A 301 -8.99 6.81 -15.70
N PRO A 302 -8.28 6.56 -16.81
CA PRO A 302 -7.87 5.22 -17.22
C PRO A 302 -6.72 4.68 -16.36
N ILE A 303 -6.49 3.36 -16.43
CA ILE A 303 -5.21 2.79 -16.01
C ILE A 303 -4.18 3.12 -17.09
N TYR A 304 -3.04 3.70 -16.72
CA TYR A 304 -1.91 3.86 -17.62
C TYR A 304 -0.84 2.82 -17.36
N VAL A 305 -0.40 2.14 -18.41
CA VAL A 305 0.78 1.25 -18.41
C VAL A 305 1.83 1.87 -19.31
N LYS A 306 2.83 2.52 -18.73
CA LYS A 306 3.91 3.20 -19.44
C LYS A 306 5.16 2.31 -19.43
N HIS A 307 5.59 1.87 -20.60
CA HIS A 307 6.71 0.97 -20.78
C HIS A 307 7.90 1.72 -21.39
N TYR A 308 8.94 1.90 -20.59
CA TYR A 308 10.21 2.51 -20.94
C TYR A 308 11.30 1.42 -21.08
N PRO A 309 12.47 1.71 -21.67
CA PRO A 309 13.55 0.74 -21.81
C PRO A 309 13.99 0.10 -20.48
N THR A 310 13.98 0.87 -19.39
CA THR A 310 14.49 0.41 -18.08
C THR A 310 13.43 0.34 -16.97
N LYS A 311 12.17 0.69 -17.27
CA LYS A 311 11.09 0.63 -16.28
C LYS A 311 9.71 0.45 -16.90
N ILE A 312 8.81 -0.19 -16.16
CA ILE A 312 7.37 -0.15 -16.38
C ILE A 312 6.73 0.67 -15.25
N VAL A 313 5.89 1.64 -15.60
CA VAL A 313 5.13 2.45 -14.64
C VAL A 313 3.65 2.19 -14.86
N ILE A 314 2.97 1.72 -13.80
CA ILE A 314 1.52 1.51 -13.80
C ILE A 314 0.88 2.56 -12.91
N GLU A 315 0.03 3.40 -13.48
CA GLU A 315 -0.75 4.41 -12.76
C GLU A 315 -2.21 3.97 -12.70
N ASN A 316 -2.69 3.78 -11.48
CA ASN A 316 -4.01 3.19 -11.21
C ASN A 316 -4.91 4.20 -10.49
N PRO A 317 -6.12 4.49 -11.01
CA PRO A 317 -7.08 5.37 -10.33
C PRO A 317 -7.56 4.80 -9.00
N GLY A 318 -7.69 5.68 -7.99
CA GLY A 318 -8.01 5.35 -6.60
C GLY A 318 -6.76 5.11 -5.75
N GLY A 319 -6.69 5.74 -4.57
CA GLY A 319 -5.61 5.54 -3.61
C GLY A 319 -5.58 4.14 -3.00
N PHE A 320 -4.66 3.86 -2.11
CA PHE A 320 -4.70 2.60 -1.34
C PHE A 320 -5.97 2.49 -0.50
N PRO A 321 -6.56 1.28 -0.38
CA PRO A 321 -7.70 1.07 0.49
C PRO A 321 -7.29 1.09 1.97
N GLU A 322 -8.15 1.68 2.81
CA GLU A 322 -8.05 1.68 4.28
C GLU A 322 -6.65 2.05 4.82
N ASP A 323 -6.09 1.22 5.71
CA ASP A 323 -4.80 1.48 6.39
C ASP A 323 -3.57 1.02 5.59
N ILE A 324 -3.72 0.65 4.32
CA ILE A 324 -2.60 0.23 3.45
C ILE A 324 -1.84 1.46 2.96
N ASN A 325 -0.51 1.38 3.03
CA ASN A 325 0.41 2.40 2.51
C ASN A 325 1.73 1.75 2.08
N GLU A 326 2.64 2.54 1.53
CA GLU A 326 3.93 2.08 1.01
C GLU A 326 4.81 1.41 2.08
N SER A 327 4.62 1.74 3.36
CA SER A 327 5.43 1.22 4.47
C SER A 327 4.92 -0.09 5.07
N ASN A 328 3.73 -0.56 4.68
CA ASN A 328 3.14 -1.79 5.21
C ASN A 328 2.57 -2.73 4.15
N ILE A 329 2.70 -2.39 2.86
CA ILE A 329 2.08 -3.15 1.75
C ILE A 329 2.51 -4.62 1.68
N ILE A 330 3.69 -4.98 2.19
CA ILE A 330 4.20 -6.36 2.22
C ILE A 330 3.52 -7.15 3.34
N THR A 331 3.30 -6.52 4.49
CA THR A 331 2.85 -7.23 5.71
C THR A 331 1.36 -7.06 5.99
N HIS A 332 0.72 -6.12 5.31
CA HIS A 332 -0.72 -5.90 5.47
C HIS A 332 -1.53 -6.97 4.74
N GLN A 333 -2.62 -7.41 5.36
CA GLN A 333 -3.54 -8.33 4.70
C GLN A 333 -4.14 -7.67 3.45
N SER A 334 -4.20 -8.40 2.33
CA SER A 334 -4.77 -7.90 1.08
C SER A 334 -6.27 -7.59 1.26
N ILE A 335 -6.65 -6.35 0.93
CA ILE A 335 -8.05 -5.89 0.94
C ILE A 335 -8.39 -5.44 -0.49
N PRO A 336 -9.06 -6.29 -1.29
CA PRO A 336 -9.40 -5.93 -2.65
C PRO A 336 -10.51 -4.87 -2.68
N ARG A 337 -10.31 -3.79 -3.43
CA ARG A 337 -11.32 -2.76 -3.67
C ARG A 337 -12.54 -3.36 -4.39
N ASN A 338 -12.30 -4.19 -5.39
CA ASN A 338 -13.33 -4.88 -6.18
C ASN A 338 -13.35 -6.37 -5.81
N LYS A 339 -14.07 -6.71 -4.74
CA LYS A 339 -14.09 -8.07 -4.18
C LYS A 339 -14.54 -9.12 -5.20
N LEU A 340 -15.59 -8.83 -5.99
CA LEU A 340 -16.08 -9.78 -6.99
C LEU A 340 -15.09 -9.98 -8.13
N ILE A 341 -14.39 -8.93 -8.60
CA ILE A 341 -13.32 -9.06 -9.59
C ILE A 341 -12.19 -9.94 -9.03
N ALA A 342 -11.70 -9.64 -7.82
CA ALA A 342 -10.64 -10.42 -7.18
C ALA A 342 -11.03 -11.89 -6.97
N MET A 343 -12.27 -12.15 -6.51
CA MET A 343 -12.81 -13.52 -6.36
C MET A 343 -12.89 -14.24 -7.71
N THR A 344 -13.33 -13.55 -8.77
CA THR A 344 -13.41 -14.15 -10.11
C THR A 344 -12.04 -14.50 -10.64
N LEU A 345 -11.04 -13.59 -10.52
CA LEU A 345 -9.64 -13.88 -10.89
C LEU A 345 -9.09 -15.08 -10.10
N GLN A 346 -9.46 -15.20 -8.82
CA GLN A 346 -9.08 -16.34 -7.99
C GLN A 346 -9.73 -17.65 -8.44
N HIS A 347 -11.05 -17.64 -8.75
CA HIS A 347 -11.74 -18.80 -9.29
C HIS A 347 -11.15 -19.25 -10.63
N LEU A 348 -10.74 -18.29 -11.46
CA LEU A 348 -10.06 -18.54 -12.73
C LEU A 348 -8.56 -18.89 -12.58
N LYS A 349 -8.05 -19.02 -11.34
CA LYS A 349 -6.66 -19.35 -11.03
C LYS A 349 -5.61 -18.36 -11.61
N TYR A 350 -5.99 -17.11 -11.75
CA TYR A 350 -5.05 -16.05 -12.08
C TYR A 350 -4.31 -15.53 -10.85
N VAL A 351 -4.97 -15.53 -9.70
CA VAL A 351 -4.44 -15.06 -8.41
C VAL A 351 -4.52 -16.18 -7.38
N GLN A 352 -3.50 -16.33 -6.54
CA GLN A 352 -3.51 -17.28 -5.42
C GLN A 352 -4.24 -16.69 -4.19
N ARG A 353 -4.82 -17.58 -3.36
CA ARG A 353 -5.62 -17.20 -2.17
C ARG A 353 -4.85 -16.44 -1.07
N SER A 354 -3.53 -16.45 -1.10
CA SER A 354 -2.70 -16.15 0.07
C SER A 354 -2.31 -14.67 0.23
N GLY A 355 -2.71 -13.78 -0.68
CA GLY A 355 -2.29 -12.37 -0.65
C GLY A 355 -0.78 -12.18 -0.89
N GLN A 356 -0.10 -13.19 -1.43
CA GLN A 356 1.36 -13.24 -1.63
C GLN A 356 1.82 -12.59 -2.95
N GLY A 357 0.92 -11.95 -3.69
CA GLY A 357 1.26 -11.38 -5.00
C GLY A 357 2.34 -10.32 -4.94
N VAL A 358 2.22 -9.41 -3.96
CA VAL A 358 3.24 -8.38 -3.71
C VAL A 358 4.56 -9.02 -3.30
N ASP A 359 4.54 -10.01 -2.40
CA ASP A 359 5.75 -10.74 -1.96
C ASP A 359 6.47 -11.41 -3.14
N ILE A 360 5.72 -12.02 -4.07
CA ILE A 360 6.26 -12.65 -5.28
C ILE A 360 6.98 -11.61 -6.14
N MET A 361 6.40 -10.44 -6.35
CA MET A 361 7.04 -9.36 -7.11
C MET A 361 8.35 -8.91 -6.46
N TYR A 362 8.33 -8.64 -5.15
CA TYR A 362 9.51 -8.23 -4.39
C TYR A 362 10.59 -9.32 -4.42
N GLN A 363 10.21 -10.56 -4.11
CA GLN A 363 11.17 -11.68 -4.07
C GLN A 363 11.80 -11.96 -5.41
N SER A 364 11.01 -11.97 -6.49
CA SER A 364 11.51 -12.20 -7.85
C SER A 364 12.51 -11.11 -8.25
N MET A 365 12.15 -9.84 -8.10
CA MET A 365 13.01 -8.72 -8.49
C MET A 365 14.31 -8.71 -7.68
N LEU A 366 14.26 -8.91 -6.37
CA LEU A 366 15.46 -8.96 -5.52
C LEU A 366 16.37 -10.16 -5.86
N THR A 367 15.79 -11.32 -6.15
CA THR A 367 16.56 -12.51 -6.56
C THR A 367 17.27 -12.28 -7.89
N GLU A 368 16.66 -11.53 -8.80
CA GLU A 368 17.22 -11.13 -10.08
C GLU A 368 18.21 -9.94 -9.98
N GLY A 369 18.51 -9.46 -8.77
CA GLY A 369 19.43 -8.33 -8.53
C GLY A 369 18.88 -6.98 -8.98
N LYS A 370 17.58 -6.86 -9.12
CA LYS A 370 16.86 -5.64 -9.48
C LYS A 370 16.35 -4.93 -8.24
N PRO A 371 16.12 -3.61 -8.31
CA PRO A 371 15.41 -2.89 -7.25
C PRO A 371 14.02 -3.49 -6.99
N TYR A 372 13.56 -3.45 -5.75
CA TYR A 372 12.19 -3.88 -5.43
C TYR A 372 11.15 -2.93 -6.04
N PRO A 373 9.88 -3.36 -6.17
CA PRO A 373 8.79 -2.54 -6.67
C PRO A 373 8.63 -1.24 -5.86
N GLU A 374 8.61 -0.09 -6.54
CA GLU A 374 8.42 1.21 -5.90
C GLU A 374 6.96 1.63 -6.00
N TYR A 375 6.31 1.85 -4.85
CA TYR A 375 4.96 2.37 -4.79
C TYR A 375 4.98 3.83 -4.35
N THR A 376 4.13 4.65 -4.98
CA THR A 376 3.78 5.99 -4.52
C THR A 376 2.28 6.15 -4.61
N SER A 377 1.67 6.74 -3.59
CA SER A 377 0.21 6.91 -3.56
C SER A 377 -0.20 8.34 -3.24
N THR A 378 -1.38 8.67 -3.74
CA THR A 378 -2.17 9.85 -3.39
C THR A 378 -3.57 9.37 -3.00
N PRO A 379 -4.44 10.21 -2.44
CA PRO A 379 -5.83 9.82 -2.20
C PRO A 379 -6.56 9.30 -3.46
N ASN A 380 -6.15 9.75 -4.66
CA ASN A 380 -6.85 9.48 -5.91
C ASN A 380 -6.08 8.57 -6.88
N SER A 381 -4.88 8.12 -6.53
CA SER A 381 -4.09 7.26 -7.43
C SER A 381 -3.01 6.47 -6.70
N VAL A 382 -2.71 5.29 -7.24
CA VAL A 382 -1.51 4.52 -6.88
C VAL A 382 -0.64 4.40 -8.13
N ARG A 383 0.66 4.66 -7.98
CA ARG A 383 1.67 4.45 -9.02
C ARG A 383 2.63 3.36 -8.56
N LEU A 384 2.81 2.34 -9.39
CA LEU A 384 3.80 1.29 -9.25
C LEU A 384 4.88 1.48 -10.31
N THR A 385 6.15 1.48 -9.90
CA THR A 385 7.32 1.48 -10.80
C THR A 385 8.10 0.20 -10.62
N LEU A 386 8.25 -0.55 -11.72
CA LEU A 386 9.10 -1.74 -11.82
C LEU A 386 10.33 -1.37 -12.66
N ARG A 387 11.55 -1.58 -12.12
CA ARG A 387 12.80 -1.29 -12.82
C ARG A 387 13.46 -2.57 -13.31
N SER A 388 13.95 -2.55 -14.56
CA SER A 388 14.63 -3.71 -15.18
C SER A 388 16.14 -3.73 -14.92
N THR A 389 16.72 -2.60 -14.51
CA THR A 389 18.15 -2.45 -14.36
C THR A 389 18.69 -3.42 -13.30
N MET A 390 19.49 -4.37 -13.73
CA MET A 390 20.24 -5.23 -12.81
C MET A 390 21.39 -4.43 -12.23
N GLU A 391 21.30 -4.10 -10.95
CA GLU A 391 22.27 -3.21 -10.29
C GLU A 391 23.59 -3.91 -9.98
N ASN A 392 23.55 -5.24 -9.79
CA ASN A 392 24.76 -5.98 -9.42
C ASN A 392 24.70 -7.47 -9.81
N GLN A 393 25.41 -7.86 -10.84
CA GLN A 393 25.52 -9.26 -11.26
C GLN A 393 26.17 -10.15 -10.18
N ASN A 394 27.13 -9.62 -9.42
CA ASN A 394 27.78 -10.37 -8.35
C ASN A 394 26.81 -10.73 -7.22
N PHE A 395 25.81 -9.87 -6.97
CA PHE A 395 24.76 -10.18 -5.99
C PHE A 395 23.89 -11.34 -6.46
N VAL A 396 23.51 -11.37 -7.73
CA VAL A 396 22.74 -12.50 -8.31
C VAL A 396 23.53 -13.81 -8.19
N HIS A 397 24.82 -13.78 -8.52
CA HIS A 397 25.72 -14.90 -8.33
C HIS A 397 25.77 -15.36 -6.87
N PHE A 398 25.97 -14.43 -5.95
CA PHE A 398 26.02 -14.69 -4.53
C PHE A 398 24.73 -15.36 -4.02
N ILE A 399 23.56 -14.82 -4.39
CA ILE A 399 22.26 -15.37 -3.99
C ILE A 399 22.10 -16.81 -4.53
N ALA A 400 22.37 -17.03 -5.82
CA ALA A 400 22.26 -18.36 -6.43
C ALA A 400 23.20 -19.38 -5.74
N GLU A 401 24.48 -19.04 -5.57
CA GLU A 401 25.47 -19.90 -4.90
C GLU A 401 25.10 -20.21 -3.45
N MET A 402 24.58 -19.23 -2.73
CA MET A 402 24.19 -19.42 -1.34
C MET A 402 22.92 -20.25 -1.20
N GLN A 403 21.95 -20.11 -2.10
CA GLN A 403 20.75 -20.97 -2.11
C GLN A 403 21.11 -22.44 -2.34
N ASP A 404 22.03 -22.72 -3.26
CA ASP A 404 22.54 -24.08 -3.50
C ASP A 404 23.21 -24.64 -2.23
N LYS A 405 24.09 -23.87 -1.58
CA LYS A 405 24.79 -24.28 -0.35
C LYS A 405 23.86 -24.50 0.83
N ARG A 406 22.85 -23.65 0.98
CA ARG A 406 21.87 -23.73 2.07
C ARG A 406 20.85 -24.86 1.86
N SER A 407 20.67 -25.36 0.64
CA SER A 407 19.54 -26.22 0.21
C SER A 407 18.19 -25.63 0.57
N LYS A 408 18.11 -24.29 0.68
CA LYS A 408 16.93 -23.52 1.07
C LYS A 408 16.95 -22.15 0.39
N MET A 409 15.79 -21.73 -0.13
CA MET A 409 15.61 -20.40 -0.70
C MET A 409 15.69 -19.32 0.38
N PHE A 410 16.17 -18.14 0.00
CA PHE A 410 16.07 -16.97 0.87
C PHE A 410 14.62 -16.54 1.02
N THR A 411 14.24 -16.17 2.21
CA THR A 411 12.96 -15.51 2.47
C THR A 411 12.99 -14.07 1.95
N LEU A 412 11.82 -13.47 1.72
CA LEU A 412 11.73 -12.07 1.30
C LEU A 412 12.46 -11.14 2.28
N SER A 413 12.24 -11.31 3.59
CA SER A 413 12.88 -10.49 4.64
C SER A 413 14.42 -10.63 4.62
N GLU A 414 14.95 -11.84 4.38
CA GLU A 414 16.40 -12.06 4.24
C GLU A 414 16.96 -11.33 3.00
N LEU A 415 16.28 -11.43 1.86
CA LEU A 415 16.68 -10.74 0.62
C LEU A 415 16.67 -9.22 0.79
N MET A 416 15.63 -8.66 1.41
CA MET A 416 15.51 -7.23 1.66
C MET A 416 16.66 -6.70 2.54
N ILE A 417 17.04 -7.44 3.58
CA ILE A 417 18.17 -7.07 4.45
C ILE A 417 19.50 -7.16 3.69
N LEU A 418 19.71 -8.21 2.91
CA LEU A 418 20.95 -8.38 2.12
C LEU A 418 21.06 -7.31 1.04
N HIS A 419 19.95 -6.98 0.36
CA HIS A 419 19.88 -5.90 -0.62
C HIS A 419 20.18 -4.53 0.02
N TYR A 420 19.57 -4.24 1.17
CA TYR A 420 19.85 -3.00 1.91
C TYR A 420 21.33 -2.89 2.30
N LEU A 421 21.93 -3.99 2.80
CA LEU A 421 23.34 -4.01 3.22
C LEU A 421 24.33 -3.94 2.04
N ARG A 422 23.88 -4.25 0.84
CA ARG A 422 24.66 -4.01 -0.38
C ARG A 422 24.86 -2.52 -0.62
N GLU A 423 23.85 -1.71 -0.32
CA GLU A 423 23.85 -0.25 -0.58
C GLU A 423 24.35 0.57 0.62
N HIS A 424 24.01 0.15 1.84
CA HIS A 424 24.19 0.94 3.06
C HIS A 424 25.28 0.43 4.01
N GLN A 425 25.96 -0.65 3.68
CA GLN A 425 27.08 -1.27 4.43
C GLN A 425 26.78 -1.68 5.88
N LYS A 426 25.81 -1.09 6.55
CA LYS A 426 25.41 -1.41 7.93
C LYS A 426 23.92 -1.19 8.15
N ILE A 427 23.33 -1.95 9.06
CA ILE A 427 21.92 -1.84 9.43
C ILE A 427 21.75 -1.98 10.94
N THR A 428 20.93 -1.12 11.56
CA THR A 428 20.48 -1.27 12.94
C THR A 428 19.23 -2.13 13.00
N LEU A 429 18.88 -2.66 14.19
CA LEU A 429 17.63 -3.41 14.37
C LEU A 429 16.38 -2.62 13.90
N LYS A 430 16.29 -1.33 14.29
CA LYS A 430 15.16 -0.48 13.88
C LYS A 430 15.10 -0.25 12.37
N GLN A 431 16.25 -0.08 11.72
CA GLN A 431 16.31 0.04 10.27
C GLN A 431 15.91 -1.26 9.60
N ALA A 432 16.37 -2.41 10.11
CA ALA A 432 15.97 -3.72 9.60
C ALA A 432 14.46 -3.93 9.70
N ALA A 433 13.86 -3.66 10.87
CA ALA A 433 12.42 -3.74 11.07
C ALA A 433 11.64 -2.86 10.08
N LYS A 434 12.10 -1.62 9.86
CA LYS A 434 11.51 -0.72 8.87
C LYS A 434 11.68 -1.25 7.43
N THR A 435 12.87 -1.78 7.10
CA THR A 435 13.18 -2.28 5.75
C THR A 435 12.28 -3.46 5.39
N ILE A 436 12.12 -4.43 6.30
CA ILE A 436 11.27 -5.61 6.06
C ILE A 436 9.79 -5.38 6.41
N GLN A 437 9.43 -4.17 6.85
CA GLN A 437 8.07 -3.79 7.25
C GLN A 437 7.48 -4.67 8.37
N GLU A 438 8.33 -5.17 9.29
CA GLU A 438 7.94 -6.06 10.38
C GLU A 438 8.32 -5.50 11.76
N SER A 439 7.94 -6.24 12.83
CA SER A 439 8.29 -5.88 14.20
C SER A 439 9.79 -6.04 14.47
N ASP A 440 10.31 -5.29 15.47
CA ASP A 440 11.69 -5.43 15.95
C ASP A 440 12.05 -6.88 16.32
N ASN A 441 11.10 -7.65 16.88
CA ASN A 441 11.31 -9.05 17.24
C ASN A 441 11.54 -9.94 16.02
N ASN A 442 10.76 -9.76 14.96
CA ASN A 442 10.92 -10.53 13.73
C ASN A 442 12.20 -10.11 12.99
N ALA A 443 12.48 -8.82 12.90
CA ALA A 443 13.75 -8.33 12.35
C ALA A 443 14.96 -8.89 13.09
N HIS A 444 14.90 -8.99 14.42
CA HIS A 444 15.97 -9.59 15.24
C HIS A 444 16.17 -11.07 14.92
N LYS A 445 15.09 -11.84 14.71
CA LYS A 445 15.18 -13.26 14.30
C LYS A 445 15.86 -13.41 12.94
N VAL A 446 15.47 -12.58 11.95
CA VAL A 446 16.06 -12.63 10.61
C VAL A 446 17.54 -12.24 10.63
N LEU A 447 17.90 -11.15 11.33
CA LEU A 447 19.30 -10.73 11.49
C LEU A 447 20.16 -11.79 12.18
N ASN A 448 19.64 -12.47 13.21
CA ASN A 448 20.35 -13.56 13.88
C ASN A 448 20.47 -14.79 12.98
N SER A 449 19.43 -15.18 12.24
CA SER A 449 19.50 -16.27 11.26
C SER A 449 20.63 -16.05 10.25
N LEU A 450 20.65 -14.86 9.63
CA LEU A 450 21.71 -14.49 8.67
C LEU A 450 23.10 -14.44 9.31
N ARG A 451 23.21 -14.01 10.58
CA ARG A 451 24.47 -14.01 11.32
C ARG A 451 24.93 -15.44 11.63
N ASP A 452 24.04 -16.30 12.09
CA ASP A 452 24.35 -17.68 12.48
C ASP A 452 24.76 -18.52 11.26
N GLU A 453 24.27 -18.14 10.07
CA GLU A 453 24.71 -18.69 8.78
C GLU A 453 26.03 -18.07 8.25
N GLY A 454 26.62 -17.13 8.98
CA GLY A 454 27.90 -16.50 8.63
C GLY A 454 27.79 -15.47 7.51
N LEU A 455 26.60 -14.98 7.20
CA LEU A 455 26.38 -13.95 6.16
C LEU A 455 26.52 -12.54 6.76
N LEU A 456 26.14 -12.35 8.01
CA LEU A 456 26.27 -11.10 8.74
C LEU A 456 27.21 -11.20 9.93
N GLU A 457 27.83 -10.08 10.28
CA GLU A 457 28.55 -9.90 11.54
C GLU A 457 27.96 -8.75 12.34
N LEU A 458 28.03 -8.86 13.68
CA LEU A 458 27.57 -7.81 14.59
C LEU A 458 28.75 -6.91 15.00
N ASN A 459 28.65 -5.63 14.73
CA ASN A 459 29.62 -4.60 15.15
C ASN A 459 28.94 -3.58 16.07
N GLY A 460 29.09 -3.77 17.39
CA GLY A 460 28.41 -2.96 18.40
C GLY A 460 26.89 -3.21 18.38
N LYS A 461 26.12 -2.23 17.88
CA LYS A 461 24.65 -2.31 17.74
C LYS A 461 24.19 -2.40 16.28
N THR A 462 25.11 -2.58 15.34
CA THR A 462 24.82 -2.65 13.91
C THR A 462 25.26 -3.98 13.32
N TYR A 463 24.50 -4.47 12.36
CA TYR A 463 24.85 -5.63 11.55
C TYR A 463 25.44 -5.17 10.22
N MET A 464 26.35 -5.96 9.68
CA MET A 464 27.01 -5.73 8.39
C MET A 464 27.32 -7.07 7.71
N LEU A 465 27.55 -7.04 6.42
CA LEU A 465 27.99 -8.23 5.69
C LEU A 465 29.35 -8.71 6.23
N THR A 466 29.54 -10.03 6.34
CA THR A 466 30.87 -10.58 6.66
C THR A 466 31.86 -10.25 5.52
N LEU A 467 33.14 -10.19 5.81
CA LEU A 467 34.17 -9.89 4.81
C LEU A 467 34.04 -10.75 3.55
N LYS A 468 33.82 -12.05 3.72
CA LYS A 468 33.66 -13.00 2.61
C LYS A 468 32.50 -12.65 1.70
N VAL A 469 31.34 -12.33 2.28
CA VAL A 469 30.14 -11.91 1.53
C VAL A 469 30.38 -10.57 0.85
N TYR A 470 30.97 -9.62 1.58
CA TYR A 470 31.28 -8.29 1.06
C TYR A 470 32.19 -8.35 -0.17
N GLU A 471 33.26 -9.17 -0.15
CA GLU A 471 34.18 -9.36 -1.28
C GLU A 471 33.50 -10.00 -2.50
N THR A 472 32.51 -10.88 -2.26
CA THR A 472 31.76 -11.54 -3.34
C THR A 472 30.73 -10.58 -3.96
N VAL A 473 30.08 -9.75 -3.14
CA VAL A 473 28.97 -8.86 -3.55
C VAL A 473 29.45 -7.49 -4.03
N LYS A 474 30.75 -7.24 -4.12
CA LYS A 474 31.34 -5.94 -4.50
C LYS A 474 30.51 -5.19 -5.54
N THR A 475 30.02 -4.02 -5.17
CA THR A 475 29.54 -3.01 -6.11
C THR A 475 30.70 -2.16 -6.58
N ASP A 476 30.65 -1.69 -7.84
CA ASP A 476 31.56 -0.64 -8.36
C ASP A 476 31.32 0.74 -7.74
N VAL A 477 30.39 0.85 -6.80
CA VAL A 477 30.17 2.07 -6.04
C VAL A 477 31.42 2.32 -5.21
N ALA A 478 32.12 3.32 -5.65
CA ALA A 478 33.37 3.85 -5.15
C ALA A 478 33.65 3.40 -3.72
N TYR A 479 34.72 2.72 -3.55
CA TYR A 479 35.44 2.40 -2.34
C TYR A 479 35.83 3.68 -1.57
N VAL A 480 34.90 4.61 -1.50
CA VAL A 480 35.12 5.94 -0.95
C VAL A 480 34.90 5.88 0.55
N GLN A 481 36.01 5.74 1.28
CA GLN A 481 36.25 6.38 2.58
C GLN A 481 35.17 6.20 3.69
N ASP A 482 34.42 5.11 3.74
CA ASP A 482 33.67 4.82 4.95
C ASP A 482 34.60 4.15 5.96
N LYS A 483 34.68 4.71 7.18
CA LYS A 483 35.45 4.16 8.29
C LYS A 483 35.14 2.67 8.55
N THR A 484 33.94 2.22 8.21
CA THR A 484 33.44 0.86 8.39
C THR A 484 34.07 -0.11 7.38
N VAL A 485 34.16 0.25 6.12
CA VAL A 485 34.80 -0.54 5.06
C VAL A 485 36.30 -0.67 5.35
N ASN A 486 36.92 0.45 5.75
CA ASN A 486 38.31 0.45 6.17
C ASN A 486 38.53 -0.48 7.39
N GLN A 487 37.57 -0.61 8.31
CA GLN A 487 37.67 -1.52 9.46
C GLN A 487 37.54 -2.99 9.07
N ILE A 488 36.62 -3.34 8.17
CA ILE A 488 36.47 -4.72 7.66
C ILE A 488 37.72 -5.15 6.92
N GLN A 489 38.24 -4.31 6.02
CA GLN A 489 39.49 -4.57 5.32
C GLN A 489 40.69 -4.66 6.25
N ALA A 490 40.73 -3.80 7.27
CA ALA A 490 41.78 -3.85 8.26
C ALA A 490 41.76 -5.18 9.04
N LYS A 491 40.58 -5.66 9.43
CA LYS A 491 40.42 -6.98 10.06
C LYS A 491 40.93 -8.09 9.12
N GLY A 492 40.54 -8.07 7.84
CA GLY A 492 41.00 -9.04 6.83
C GLY A 492 42.52 -9.01 6.67
N ARG A 493 43.12 -7.84 6.45
CA ARG A 493 44.60 -7.68 6.33
C ARG A 493 45.34 -8.16 7.58
N ILE A 494 44.80 -7.92 8.77
CA ILE A 494 45.37 -8.41 10.03
C ILE A 494 45.35 -9.93 10.10
N VAL A 495 44.24 -10.56 9.71
CA VAL A 495 44.11 -12.03 9.67
C VAL A 495 45.08 -12.63 8.64
N GLU A 496 45.13 -12.13 7.41
CA GLU A 496 46.07 -12.55 6.36
C GLU A 496 47.53 -12.43 6.81
N TYR A 497 47.88 -11.31 7.42
CA TYR A 497 49.22 -11.13 7.96
C TYR A 497 49.54 -12.17 9.03
N LEU A 498 48.58 -12.51 9.91
CA LEU A 498 48.74 -13.48 10.99
C LEU A 498 48.72 -14.94 10.49
N GLN A 499 48.27 -15.22 9.31
CA GLN A 499 48.45 -16.53 8.63
C GLN A 499 49.92 -16.76 8.25
N LEU A 500 50.65 -15.66 7.95
CA LEU A 500 52.06 -15.69 7.54
C LEU A 500 53.03 -15.39 8.70
N LYS A 501 52.57 -14.77 9.77
CA LYS A 501 53.38 -14.36 10.92
C LYS A 501 52.71 -14.73 12.23
N PRO A 502 53.51 -15.18 13.28
CA PRO A 502 52.93 -15.70 14.51
C PRO A 502 52.25 -14.68 15.41
N TRP A 503 52.49 -13.40 15.19
CA TRP A 503 51.90 -12.31 15.97
C TRP A 503 51.99 -10.96 15.26
N ILE A 504 51.14 -10.02 15.65
CA ILE A 504 51.12 -8.62 15.19
C ILE A 504 51.13 -7.67 16.38
N THR A 505 51.80 -6.53 16.24
CA THR A 505 51.74 -5.41 17.21
C THR A 505 50.78 -4.34 16.75
N ASN A 506 50.35 -3.45 17.68
CA ASN A 506 49.53 -2.30 17.34
C ASN A 506 50.20 -1.42 16.26
N GLN A 507 51.54 -1.17 16.41
CA GLN A 507 52.30 -0.38 15.45
C GLN A 507 52.31 -1.03 14.04
N LYS A 508 52.52 -2.35 13.97
CA LYS A 508 52.52 -3.04 12.66
C LYS A 508 51.12 -3.08 12.03
N ALA A 509 50.07 -3.19 12.86
CA ALA A 509 48.70 -3.10 12.39
C ALA A 509 48.35 -1.67 11.90
N GLN A 510 48.92 -0.60 12.50
CA GLN A 510 48.79 0.76 11.99
C GLN A 510 49.39 0.89 10.58
N GLU A 511 50.62 0.41 10.42
CA GLU A 511 51.33 0.42 9.12
C GLU A 511 50.55 -0.38 8.05
N LEU A 512 50.03 -1.54 8.41
CA LEU A 512 49.29 -2.44 7.51
C LEU A 512 47.94 -1.87 7.07
N CYS A 513 47.24 -1.21 7.97
CA CYS A 513 45.86 -0.76 7.74
C CYS A 513 45.74 0.74 7.42
N GLY A 514 46.80 1.52 7.63
CA GLY A 514 46.79 2.96 7.43
C GLY A 514 45.96 3.74 8.48
N PHE A 515 45.77 3.16 9.66
CA PHE A 515 44.98 3.77 10.74
C PHE A 515 45.85 4.43 11.80
N ASN A 516 45.21 5.37 12.54
CA ASN A 516 45.85 5.94 13.70
C ASN A 516 45.88 4.97 14.89
N LYS A 517 46.68 5.27 15.91
CA LYS A 517 46.88 4.43 17.09
C LYS A 517 45.58 4.03 17.80
N ASN A 518 44.64 4.98 17.93
CA ASN A 518 43.38 4.74 18.64
C ASN A 518 42.40 3.87 17.82
N GLN A 519 42.32 4.10 16.53
CA GLN A 519 41.53 3.31 15.61
C GLN A 519 42.02 1.85 15.55
N THR A 520 43.31 1.65 15.39
CA THR A 520 43.93 0.32 15.38
C THR A 520 43.75 -0.39 16.71
N TYR A 521 43.91 0.30 17.83
CA TYR A 521 43.67 -0.29 19.15
C TYR A 521 42.23 -0.75 19.31
N TYR A 522 41.27 0.07 18.85
CA TYR A 522 39.86 -0.29 18.91
C TYR A 522 39.56 -1.55 18.09
N ILE A 523 40.09 -1.66 16.87
CA ILE A 523 39.89 -2.83 15.98
C ILE A 523 40.50 -4.08 16.59
N LEU A 524 41.74 -4.03 17.05
CA LEU A 524 42.41 -5.17 17.68
C LEU A 524 41.67 -5.65 18.93
N ARG A 525 41.16 -4.71 19.73
CA ARG A 525 40.32 -5.03 20.90
C ARG A 525 38.98 -5.64 20.51
N GLN A 526 38.37 -5.17 19.45
CA GLN A 526 37.12 -5.73 18.93
C GLN A 526 37.36 -7.14 18.41
N MET A 527 38.43 -7.40 17.63
CA MET A 527 38.78 -8.74 17.17
C MET A 527 39.08 -9.72 18.33
N CYS A 528 39.60 -9.21 19.44
CA CYS A 528 39.75 -10.03 20.63
C CYS A 528 38.40 -10.35 21.30
N LYS A 529 37.47 -9.41 21.35
CA LYS A 529 36.10 -9.65 21.84
C LYS A 529 35.33 -10.62 20.97
N ASP A 530 35.50 -10.52 19.64
CA ASP A 530 34.90 -11.40 18.67
C ASP A 530 35.54 -12.82 18.66
N GLY A 531 36.53 -13.06 19.56
CA GLY A 531 37.20 -14.36 19.68
C GLY A 531 38.18 -14.66 18.52
N ILE A 532 38.44 -13.73 17.61
CA ILE A 532 39.32 -13.89 16.44
C ILE A 532 40.80 -13.84 16.86
N LEU A 533 41.12 -12.92 17.80
CA LEU A 533 42.47 -12.71 18.26
C LEU A 533 42.59 -12.95 19.76
N GLN A 534 43.79 -13.35 20.20
CA GLN A 534 44.18 -13.47 21.60
C GLN A 534 45.36 -12.53 21.89
N PRO A 535 45.22 -11.63 22.91
CA PRO A 535 46.33 -10.78 23.32
C PRO A 535 47.39 -11.57 24.09
N VAL A 536 48.64 -11.27 23.82
CA VAL A 536 49.80 -11.87 24.52
C VAL A 536 50.69 -10.73 25.01
N GLY A 537 50.97 -10.72 26.33
CA GLY A 537 51.75 -9.66 26.99
C GLY A 537 50.88 -8.54 27.55
N LYS A 538 51.50 -7.56 28.20
CA LYS A 538 50.84 -6.40 28.87
C LYS A 538 51.44 -5.08 28.42
N CYS A 539 50.66 -4.04 28.47
CA CYS A 539 51.06 -2.61 28.19
C CYS A 539 51.62 -2.40 26.79
N ARG A 540 52.68 -1.57 26.63
CA ARG A 540 53.26 -1.15 25.35
C ARG A 540 53.83 -2.29 24.50
N GLY A 541 54.02 -3.52 25.09
CA GLY A 541 54.55 -4.69 24.40
C GLY A 541 53.48 -5.69 23.97
N THR A 542 52.17 -5.40 24.08
CA THR A 542 51.10 -6.32 23.73
C THR A 542 51.16 -6.75 22.26
N LYS A 543 51.21 -8.05 22.05
CA LYS A 543 51.14 -8.71 20.74
C LYS A 543 49.81 -9.43 20.63
N TYR A 544 49.31 -9.60 19.41
CA TYR A 544 48.06 -10.29 19.13
C TYR A 544 48.34 -11.47 18.21
N LYS A 545 47.75 -12.62 18.47
CA LYS A 545 47.82 -13.84 17.66
C LYS A 545 46.41 -14.35 17.35
N ILE A 546 46.26 -15.15 16.31
CA ILE A 546 44.98 -15.79 15.98
C ILE A 546 44.62 -16.73 17.16
N ASN A 547 43.37 -16.63 17.56
CA ASN A 547 42.80 -17.54 18.55
C ASN A 547 42.51 -18.88 17.81
N LYS A 548 43.20 -19.94 18.21
CA LYS A 548 43.04 -21.28 17.60
C LYS A 548 41.80 -21.96 18.17
#